data_7f7d62c2361d899d2c7627d8b2b771c8
#
_entry.id   7f7d62c2361d899d2c7627d8b2b771c8
#
_cell.length_a   1.000
_cell.length_b   1.000
_cell.length_c   1.000
_cell.angle_alpha   90.00
_cell.angle_beta   90.00
_cell.angle_gamma   90.00
#
_symmetry.space_group_name_H-M   'P 1'
#
loop_
_entity.id
_entity.type
_entity.pdbx_description
1 polymer ?
#
loop_
_entity_poly.entity_id
_entity_poly.type
_entity_poly.pdbx_seq_one_letter_code
_entity_poly.pdbx_strand_id
1 'polypeptide(L)'
;MDRQGHGAEGGEDFSSVLAAAQGGEEWAAAVLFRDLHPRVMRFLRARDSQVAEDLASEVWLAVAGSIGEFRGDERGFRAWVFTIARRRLVDHFRLSSRRRTDVVSDEAFGELAAPDATEPAALDRLAGADAAAWVGSVLSPEQTDVVLLRVLGDLDAEQVG
;
A
#
# COMPACT_ATOMS: atom_id res chain seq x y z
N MET A 1 40.44 -11.28 -11.31
CA MET A 1 39.93 -10.41 -10.23
C MET A 1 38.51 -10.08 -10.55
N ASP A 2 37.64 -10.88 -9.98
CA ASP A 2 36.25 -11.00 -10.34
C ASP A 2 35.40 -9.98 -9.60
N ARG A 3 34.72 -9.12 -10.36
CA ARG A 3 33.54 -8.39 -9.93
C ARG A 3 32.35 -8.91 -10.75
N GLN A 4 31.86 -10.08 -10.38
CA GLN A 4 30.59 -10.61 -10.85
C GLN A 4 29.59 -10.40 -9.71
N GLY A 5 28.58 -9.50 -9.93
CA GLY A 5 27.28 -9.97 -10.29
C GLY A 5 26.37 -10.05 -9.05
N HIS A 6 26.04 -8.90 -8.38
CA HIS A 6 25.01 -8.86 -7.28
C HIS A 6 23.63 -8.47 -7.79
N GLY A 7 23.36 -8.64 -9.07
CA GLY A 7 22.09 -8.23 -9.70
C GLY A 7 21.15 -9.36 -10.12
N ALA A 8 21.61 -10.62 -10.11
CA ALA A 8 20.83 -11.73 -10.67
C ALA A 8 20.16 -12.64 -9.62
N GLU A 9 20.61 -12.58 -8.37
CA GLU A 9 20.14 -13.51 -7.34
C GLU A 9 18.70 -13.24 -6.84
N GLY A 10 18.25 -11.97 -6.86
CA GLY A 10 16.90 -11.63 -6.41
C GLY A 10 15.78 -12.06 -7.36
N GLY A 11 16.04 -12.12 -8.66
CA GLY A 11 15.02 -12.45 -9.66
C GLY A 11 14.69 -13.93 -9.75
N GLU A 12 15.70 -14.79 -9.62
CA GLU A 12 15.50 -16.25 -9.62
C GLU A 12 14.81 -16.71 -8.33
N ASP A 13 15.18 -16.13 -7.20
CA ASP A 13 14.55 -16.41 -5.91
C ASP A 13 13.07 -15.98 -5.89
N PHE A 14 12.75 -14.78 -6.36
CA PHE A 14 11.37 -14.31 -6.46
C PHE A 14 10.51 -15.20 -7.38
N SER A 15 11.01 -15.56 -8.54
CA SER A 15 10.27 -16.41 -9.49
C SER A 15 9.96 -17.78 -8.90
N SER A 16 10.87 -18.36 -8.14
CA SER A 16 10.70 -19.63 -7.45
C SER A 16 9.66 -19.53 -6.33
N VAL A 17 9.72 -18.45 -5.54
CA VAL A 17 8.75 -18.17 -4.47
C VAL A 17 7.36 -17.93 -5.06
N LEU A 18 7.27 -17.14 -6.14
CA LEU A 18 6.00 -16.88 -6.81
C LEU A 18 5.38 -18.16 -7.36
N ALA A 19 6.15 -19.00 -8.05
CA ALA A 19 5.67 -20.26 -8.59
C ALA A 19 5.17 -21.21 -7.49
N ALA A 20 5.88 -21.30 -6.37
CA ALA A 20 5.46 -22.08 -5.21
C ALA A 20 4.16 -21.54 -4.60
N ALA A 21 4.03 -20.21 -4.43
CA ALA A 21 2.80 -19.58 -3.94
C ALA A 21 1.62 -19.81 -4.86
N GLN A 22 1.83 -19.74 -6.17
CA GLN A 22 0.82 -20.08 -7.19
C GLN A 22 0.42 -21.56 -7.15
N GLY A 23 1.34 -22.43 -6.75
CA GLY A 23 1.10 -23.86 -6.51
C GLY A 23 0.37 -24.16 -5.19
N GLY A 24 0.13 -23.14 -4.35
CA GLY A 24 -0.56 -23.30 -3.07
C GLY A 24 0.36 -23.58 -1.89
N GLU A 25 1.68 -23.41 -2.04
CA GLU A 25 2.65 -23.61 -0.97
C GLU A 25 2.53 -22.47 0.07
N GLU A 26 2.13 -22.81 1.28
CA GLU A 26 1.89 -21.85 2.37
C GLU A 26 3.15 -21.05 2.75
N TRP A 27 4.32 -21.70 2.77
CA TRP A 27 5.57 -21.00 3.08
C TRP A 27 5.89 -19.88 2.10
N ALA A 28 5.62 -20.09 0.81
CA ALA A 28 5.89 -19.12 -0.24
C ALA A 28 4.92 -17.93 -0.16
N ALA A 29 3.65 -18.21 0.08
CA ALA A 29 2.65 -17.17 0.34
C ALA A 29 3.03 -16.34 1.58
N ALA A 30 3.53 -16.98 2.64
CA ALA A 30 3.99 -16.30 3.85
C ALA A 30 5.24 -15.42 3.61
N VAL A 31 6.14 -15.81 2.70
CA VAL A 31 7.29 -14.98 2.30
C VAL A 31 6.81 -13.71 1.60
N LEU A 32 5.95 -13.82 0.59
CA LEU A 32 5.40 -12.68 -0.15
C LEU A 32 4.59 -11.74 0.77
N PHE A 33 3.81 -12.31 1.66
CA PHE A 33 3.04 -11.56 2.65
C PHE A 33 3.96 -10.76 3.59
N ARG A 34 4.96 -11.40 4.20
CA ARG A 34 5.87 -10.75 5.16
C ARG A 34 6.66 -9.62 4.55
N ASP A 35 7.02 -9.73 3.28
CA ASP A 35 7.73 -8.66 2.57
C ASP A 35 6.85 -7.44 2.33
N LEU A 36 5.64 -7.61 1.84
CA LEU A 36 4.80 -6.50 1.40
C LEU A 36 3.79 -6.00 2.44
N HIS A 37 3.34 -6.84 3.37
CA HIS A 37 2.31 -6.48 4.34
C HIS A 37 2.65 -5.20 5.15
N PRO A 38 3.87 -5.01 5.67
CA PRO A 38 4.20 -3.78 6.39
C PRO A 38 4.08 -2.52 5.54
N ARG A 39 4.41 -2.60 4.24
CA ARG A 39 4.31 -1.49 3.30
C ARG A 39 2.85 -1.20 2.93
N VAL A 40 2.06 -2.23 2.69
CA VAL A 40 0.61 -2.12 2.45
C VAL A 40 -0.08 -1.50 3.67
N MET A 41 0.25 -1.93 4.89
CA MET A 41 -0.29 -1.36 6.11
C MET A 41 0.05 0.12 6.28
N ARG A 42 1.29 0.53 5.99
CA ARG A 42 1.67 1.96 6.02
C ARG A 42 0.86 2.78 5.03
N PHE A 43 0.67 2.26 3.81
CA PHE A 43 -0.14 2.92 2.78
C PHE A 43 -1.59 3.10 3.26
N LEU A 44 -2.22 2.05 3.75
CA LEU A 44 -3.62 2.10 4.19
C LEU A 44 -3.80 2.99 5.44
N ARG A 45 -2.91 2.88 6.43
CA ARG A 45 -2.96 3.71 7.65
C ARG A 45 -2.78 5.20 7.38
N ALA A 46 -1.98 5.57 6.39
CA ALA A 46 -1.81 6.96 6.00
C ALA A 46 -3.10 7.57 5.42
N ARG A 47 -4.02 6.73 4.95
CA ARG A 47 -5.29 7.15 4.35
C ARG A 47 -6.46 7.05 5.33
N ASP A 48 -6.54 5.98 6.06
CA ASP A 48 -7.53 5.76 7.11
C ASP A 48 -7.03 4.69 8.08
N SER A 49 -6.56 5.13 9.24
CA SER A 49 -5.99 4.23 10.24
C SER A 49 -7.03 3.32 10.91
N GLN A 50 -8.30 3.70 10.90
CA GLN A 50 -9.36 2.94 11.59
C GLN A 50 -9.76 1.69 10.83
N VAL A 51 -9.70 1.74 9.50
CA VAL A 51 -10.10 0.63 8.62
C VAL A 51 -8.93 -0.08 7.96
N ALA A 52 -7.71 0.35 8.23
CA ALA A 52 -6.51 -0.14 7.54
C ALA A 52 -6.33 -1.66 7.68
N GLU A 53 -6.61 -2.25 8.83
CA GLU A 53 -6.47 -3.69 9.06
C GLU A 53 -7.53 -4.49 8.30
N ASP A 54 -8.77 -4.00 8.28
CA ASP A 54 -9.85 -4.63 7.52
C ASP A 54 -9.57 -4.57 6.03
N LEU A 55 -9.15 -3.40 5.52
CA LEU A 55 -8.78 -3.24 4.12
C LEU A 55 -7.56 -4.09 3.74
N ALA A 56 -6.56 -4.20 4.61
CA ALA A 56 -5.41 -5.08 4.38
C ALA A 56 -5.84 -6.54 4.26
N SER A 57 -6.77 -7.00 5.10
CA SER A 57 -7.33 -8.35 5.01
C SER A 57 -8.02 -8.58 3.67
N GLU A 58 -8.82 -7.61 3.20
CA GLU A 58 -9.46 -7.67 1.87
C GLU A 58 -8.44 -7.69 0.72
N VAL A 59 -7.36 -6.91 0.83
CA VAL A 59 -6.26 -6.90 -0.15
C VAL A 59 -5.65 -8.28 -0.27
N TRP A 60 -5.31 -8.90 0.85
CA TRP A 60 -4.66 -10.21 0.85
C TRP A 60 -5.58 -11.34 0.41
N LEU A 61 -6.87 -11.26 0.72
CA LEU A 61 -7.87 -12.19 0.15
C LEU A 61 -7.95 -12.05 -1.37
N ALA A 62 -7.94 -10.83 -1.90
CA ALA A 62 -7.95 -10.60 -3.34
C ALA A 62 -6.65 -11.10 -4.01
N VAL A 63 -5.49 -10.85 -3.38
CA VAL A 63 -4.19 -11.37 -3.85
C VAL A 63 -4.22 -12.89 -3.89
N ALA A 64 -4.63 -13.54 -2.80
CA ALA A 64 -4.70 -15.00 -2.72
C ALA A 64 -5.64 -15.61 -3.80
N GLY A 65 -6.77 -14.94 -4.06
CA GLY A 65 -7.73 -15.38 -5.07
C GLY A 65 -7.27 -15.23 -6.52
N SER A 66 -6.28 -14.36 -6.79
CA SER A 66 -5.85 -14.04 -8.15
C SER A 66 -4.35 -14.21 -8.42
N ILE A 67 -3.56 -14.62 -7.42
CA ILE A 67 -2.12 -14.82 -7.57
C ILE A 67 -1.78 -15.86 -8.66
N GLY A 68 -2.61 -16.86 -8.85
CA GLY A 68 -2.43 -17.89 -9.87
C GLY A 68 -2.42 -17.34 -11.31
N GLU A 69 -3.09 -16.22 -11.53
CA GLU A 69 -3.17 -15.54 -12.83
C GLU A 69 -2.07 -14.50 -13.03
N PHE A 70 -1.40 -14.08 -11.95
CA PHE A 70 -0.34 -13.07 -12.03
C PHE A 70 0.83 -13.57 -12.89
N ARG A 71 1.33 -12.69 -13.76
CA ARG A 71 2.54 -12.88 -14.57
C ARG A 71 3.37 -11.61 -14.50
N GLY A 72 4.62 -11.73 -14.11
CA GLY A 72 5.54 -10.61 -14.00
C GLY A 72 6.69 -10.89 -13.04
N ASP A 73 7.55 -9.90 -12.91
CA ASP A 73 8.67 -9.90 -11.98
C ASP A 73 8.25 -9.41 -10.58
N GLU A 74 9.21 -9.34 -9.67
CA GLU A 74 9.01 -8.86 -8.30
C GLU A 74 8.45 -7.42 -8.26
N ARG A 75 8.97 -6.56 -9.13
CA ARG A 75 8.51 -5.17 -9.23
C ARG A 75 7.07 -5.08 -9.73
N GLY A 76 6.74 -5.86 -10.74
CA GLY A 76 5.38 -5.99 -11.26
C GLY A 76 4.40 -6.55 -10.23
N PHE A 77 4.85 -7.54 -9.43
CA PHE A 77 4.05 -8.10 -8.34
C PHE A 77 3.74 -7.04 -7.27
N ARG A 78 4.73 -6.27 -6.88
CA ARG A 78 4.57 -5.17 -5.94
C ARG A 78 3.57 -4.13 -6.44
N ALA A 79 3.73 -3.68 -7.69
CA ALA A 79 2.80 -2.76 -8.33
C ALA A 79 1.37 -3.30 -8.36
N TRP A 80 1.20 -4.57 -8.67
CA TRP A 80 -0.09 -5.24 -8.72
C TRP A 80 -0.77 -5.29 -7.34
N VAL A 81 -0.05 -5.66 -6.28
CA VAL A 81 -0.57 -5.67 -4.90
C VAL A 81 -1.01 -4.26 -4.47
N PHE A 82 -0.21 -3.23 -4.76
CA PHE A 82 -0.57 -1.85 -4.42
C PHE A 82 -1.74 -1.32 -5.25
N THR A 83 -1.91 -1.77 -6.49
CA THR A 83 -3.10 -1.47 -7.30
C THR A 83 -4.36 -2.05 -6.66
N ILE A 84 -4.29 -3.27 -6.14
CA ILE A 84 -5.40 -3.87 -5.38
C ILE A 84 -5.68 -3.07 -4.11
N ALA A 85 -4.65 -2.70 -3.35
CA ALA A 85 -4.79 -1.92 -2.12
C ALA A 85 -5.46 -0.56 -2.38
N ARG A 86 -5.02 0.17 -3.42
CA ARG A 86 -5.63 1.43 -3.83
C ARG A 86 -7.08 1.27 -4.23
N ARG A 87 -7.41 0.22 -4.99
CA ARG A 87 -8.79 -0.05 -5.40
C ARG A 87 -9.70 -0.30 -4.21
N ARG A 88 -9.28 -1.12 -3.24
CA ARG A 88 -10.05 -1.37 -2.00
C ARG A 88 -10.28 -0.10 -1.21
N LEU A 89 -9.26 0.73 -1.09
CA LEU A 89 -9.36 2.02 -0.42
C LEU A 89 -10.36 2.97 -1.11
N VAL A 90 -10.30 3.10 -2.43
CA VAL A 90 -11.22 3.93 -3.20
C VAL A 90 -12.67 3.43 -3.07
N ASP A 91 -12.89 2.12 -3.15
CA ASP A 91 -14.20 1.52 -2.98
C ASP A 91 -14.75 1.77 -1.58
N HIS A 92 -13.92 1.67 -0.55
CA HIS A 92 -14.28 2.00 0.83
C HIS A 92 -14.76 3.45 0.96
N PHE A 93 -14.02 4.41 0.42
CA PHE A 93 -14.41 5.83 0.48
C PHE A 93 -15.69 6.11 -0.30
N ARG A 94 -15.90 5.47 -1.45
CA ARG A 94 -17.14 5.59 -2.22
C ARG A 94 -18.35 5.09 -1.43
N LEU A 95 -18.24 3.95 -0.76
CA LEU A 95 -19.31 3.40 0.07
C LEU A 95 -19.58 4.27 1.30
N SER A 96 -18.55 4.78 1.96
CA SER A 96 -18.66 5.68 3.11
C SER A 96 -19.30 7.01 2.74
N SER A 97 -18.98 7.54 1.56
CA SER A 97 -19.57 8.76 1.03
C SER A 97 -21.08 8.60 0.72
N ARG A 98 -21.47 7.47 0.10
CA ARG A 98 -22.88 7.16 -0.17
C ARG A 98 -23.68 7.05 1.13
N ARG A 99 -23.17 6.32 2.13
CA ARG A 99 -23.84 6.20 3.43
C ARG A 99 -24.01 7.54 4.14
N ARG A 100 -23.06 8.46 4.01
CA ARG A 100 -23.18 9.83 4.54
C ARG A 100 -24.24 10.64 3.81
N THR A 101 -24.40 10.48 2.51
CA THR A 101 -25.41 11.16 1.72
C THR A 101 -26.83 10.66 2.06
N ASP A 102 -26.97 9.37 2.38
CA ASP A 102 -28.26 8.79 2.80
C ASP A 102 -28.65 9.16 4.24
N VAL A 103 -27.70 9.64 5.06
CA VAL A 103 -27.88 10.01 6.47
C VAL A 103 -27.86 11.54 6.70
N VAL A 104 -27.73 12.37 5.67
CA VAL A 104 -27.79 13.81 5.85
C VAL A 104 -29.23 14.28 6.01
N SER A 105 -29.72 14.13 7.24
CA SER A 105 -30.53 15.13 7.91
C SER A 105 -29.70 15.71 9.03
N ASP A 106 -29.24 16.94 8.82
CA ASP A 106 -28.85 17.93 9.83
C ASP A 106 -27.60 17.66 10.71
N GLU A 107 -26.72 18.69 10.70
CA GLU A 107 -25.68 19.01 11.68
C GLU A 107 -24.42 18.14 11.75
N ALA A 108 -23.36 18.64 11.17
CA ALA A 108 -22.11 19.06 11.82
C ALA A 108 -21.00 19.28 10.80
N PHE A 109 -20.74 20.53 10.47
CA PHE A 109 -19.43 21.00 10.04
C PHE A 109 -18.47 20.87 11.22
N GLY A 110 -17.71 19.79 11.28
CA GLY A 110 -16.55 19.66 12.15
C GLY A 110 -15.36 20.24 11.42
N GLU A 111 -14.87 21.40 11.84
CA GLU A 111 -13.59 21.96 11.46
C GLU A 111 -12.49 20.91 11.69
N LEU A 112 -11.83 20.49 10.61
CA LEU A 112 -10.54 19.82 10.70
C LEU A 112 -9.51 20.87 11.12
N ALA A 113 -9.17 20.87 12.40
CA ALA A 113 -8.03 21.59 12.89
C ALA A 113 -6.77 21.06 12.22
N ALA A 114 -6.10 21.92 11.43
CA ALA A 114 -4.78 21.65 10.94
C ALA A 114 -3.83 21.55 12.14
N PRO A 115 -3.03 20.48 12.28
CA PRO A 115 -1.98 20.47 13.29
C PRO A 115 -0.88 21.44 12.85
N ASP A 116 -0.51 22.35 13.72
CA ASP A 116 0.60 23.27 13.56
C ASP A 116 1.89 22.50 13.27
N ALA A 117 2.39 22.65 12.04
CA ALA A 117 3.67 22.12 11.64
C ALA A 117 4.78 23.06 12.13
N THR A 118 5.42 22.72 13.23
CA THR A 118 6.64 23.38 13.64
C THR A 118 7.73 22.36 13.97
N GLU A 119 8.81 22.41 13.14
CA GLU A 119 10.20 22.13 13.44
C GLU A 119 10.89 20.77 13.16
N PRO A 120 12.23 20.75 13.15
CA PRO A 120 13.08 19.76 12.45
C PRO A 120 13.08 18.34 13.02
N ALA A 121 12.27 18.05 14.01
CA ALA A 121 11.95 16.69 14.45
C ALA A 121 11.17 15.86 13.38
N ALA A 122 10.74 16.51 12.28
CA ALA A 122 10.02 15.85 11.19
C ALA A 122 10.91 14.92 10.35
N LEU A 123 12.21 15.18 10.25
CA LEU A 123 13.12 14.37 9.41
C LEU A 123 13.44 13.01 10.03
N ASP A 124 13.54 12.90 11.33
CA ASP A 124 13.75 11.60 12.01
C ASP A 124 12.46 10.77 12.10
N ARG A 125 11.29 11.43 12.07
CA ARG A 125 9.98 10.75 12.00
C ARG A 125 9.68 10.18 10.62
N LEU A 126 10.38 10.68 9.58
CA LEU A 126 10.27 10.19 8.20
C LEU A 126 10.78 8.74 8.02
N ALA A 127 11.47 8.17 8.99
CA ALA A 127 11.94 6.79 8.93
C ALA A 127 10.90 5.73 9.36
N GLY A 128 9.69 6.12 9.78
CA GLY A 128 8.70 5.23 10.36
C GLY A 128 7.27 5.39 9.85
N ALA A 129 6.33 4.72 10.53
CA ALA A 129 4.89 4.75 10.23
C ALA A 129 4.28 6.17 10.29
N ASP A 130 4.88 7.08 11.05
CA ASP A 130 4.42 8.45 11.22
C ASP A 130 4.62 9.33 9.97
N ALA A 131 5.62 9.03 9.13
CA ALA A 131 5.87 9.78 7.90
C ALA A 131 4.74 9.62 6.88
N ALA A 132 4.25 8.41 6.71
CA ALA A 132 3.15 8.13 5.78
C ALA A 132 1.86 8.83 6.25
N ALA A 133 1.60 8.84 7.56
CA ALA A 133 0.48 9.56 8.15
C ALA A 133 0.62 11.08 7.99
N TRP A 134 1.82 11.62 8.18
CA TRP A 134 2.11 13.03 7.96
C TRP A 134 1.89 13.45 6.49
N VAL A 135 2.39 12.67 5.54
CA VAL A 135 2.15 12.89 4.11
C VAL A 135 0.65 12.95 3.82
N GLY A 136 -0.13 12.04 4.38
CA GLY A 136 -1.59 12.01 4.23
C GLY A 136 -2.32 13.21 4.85
N SER A 137 -1.70 13.90 5.83
CA SER A 137 -2.28 15.09 6.48
C SER A 137 -1.98 16.39 5.71
N VAL A 138 -0.92 16.42 4.89
CA VAL A 138 -0.44 17.64 4.22
C VAL A 138 -0.84 17.70 2.74
N LEU A 139 -0.93 16.54 2.09
CA LEU A 139 -1.22 16.44 0.66
C LEU A 139 -2.69 16.11 0.39
N SER A 140 -3.16 16.45 -0.82
CA SER A 140 -4.47 15.97 -1.25
C SER A 140 -4.48 14.44 -1.34
N PRO A 141 -5.68 13.80 -1.29
CA PRO A 141 -5.79 12.36 -1.42
C PRO A 141 -5.05 11.77 -2.62
N GLU A 142 -5.16 12.39 -3.78
CA GLU A 142 -4.52 11.94 -5.01
C GLU A 142 -2.99 12.10 -4.94
N GLN A 143 -2.52 13.23 -4.41
CA GLN A 143 -1.09 13.48 -4.21
C GLN A 143 -0.48 12.51 -3.19
N THR A 144 -1.22 12.23 -2.12
CA THR A 144 -0.83 11.25 -1.11
C THR A 144 -0.67 9.87 -1.73
N ASP A 145 -1.63 9.43 -2.56
CA ASP A 145 -1.55 8.14 -3.25
C ASP A 145 -0.31 8.06 -4.13
N VAL A 146 -0.03 9.08 -4.93
CA VAL A 146 1.16 9.12 -5.82
C VAL A 146 2.44 9.01 -5.01
N VAL A 147 2.61 9.79 -3.96
CA VAL A 147 3.82 9.79 -3.13
C VAL A 147 3.99 8.45 -2.42
N LEU A 148 2.94 7.94 -1.79
CA LEU A 148 3.01 6.67 -1.05
C LEU A 148 3.25 5.48 -1.96
N LEU A 149 2.64 5.44 -3.14
CA LEU A 149 2.85 4.38 -4.12
C LEU A 149 4.29 4.38 -4.65
N ARG A 150 4.87 5.56 -4.86
CA ARG A 150 6.29 5.66 -5.26
C ARG A 150 7.24 5.23 -4.15
N VAL A 151 6.99 5.66 -2.92
CA VAL A 151 7.91 5.42 -1.79
C VAL A 151 7.76 4.01 -1.22
N LEU A 152 6.52 3.57 -0.97
CA LEU A 152 6.25 2.28 -0.32
C LEU A 152 6.18 1.13 -1.32
N GLY A 153 5.61 1.40 -2.50
CA GLY A 153 5.47 0.43 -3.57
C GLY A 153 6.71 0.33 -4.45
N ASP A 154 7.63 1.30 -4.36
CA ASP A 154 8.77 1.43 -5.28
C ASP A 154 8.31 1.45 -6.76
N LEU A 155 7.18 2.14 -7.00
CA LEU A 155 6.56 2.25 -8.31
C LEU A 155 7.11 3.44 -9.07
N ASP A 156 7.28 3.29 -10.37
CA ASP A 156 7.63 4.43 -11.22
C ASP A 156 6.37 5.25 -11.63
N ALA A 157 6.61 6.36 -12.33
CA ALA A 157 5.53 7.26 -12.71
C ALA A 157 4.51 6.62 -13.67
N GLU A 158 4.94 5.65 -14.49
CA GLU A 158 4.06 4.95 -15.42
C GLU A 158 3.13 3.95 -14.71
N GLN A 159 3.60 3.38 -13.60
CA GLN A 159 2.84 2.40 -12.81
C GLN A 159 1.83 3.04 -11.85
N VAL A 160 1.99 4.34 -11.54
CA VAL A 160 1.11 5.09 -10.64
C VAL A 160 -0.04 5.77 -11.39
N GLY A 161 0.13 6.04 -12.69
CA GLY A 161 -0.78 6.79 -13.56
C GLY A 161 -2.17 6.21 -13.81
#